data_7370283ab2fda548be1bc745d1a0ffa8
#
_entry.id   7370283ab2fda548be1bc745d1a0ffa8
#
_cell.length_a   1.000
_cell.length_b   1.000
_cell.length_c   1.000
_cell.angle_alpha   90.00
_cell.angle_beta   90.00
_cell.angle_gamma   90.00
#
_symmetry.space_group_name_H-M   'P 1'
#
loop_
_entity.id
_entity.type
_entity.pdbx_description
1 polymer ?
#
loop_
_entity_poly.entity_id
_entity_poly.type
_entity_poly.pdbx_seq_one_letter_code
_entity_poly.pdbx_strand_id
1 'polypeptide(L)'
;MSDTPMSDVVQRFFRYVQVDTQSADEHCDQVPSSACQFDLANLLADELRELGAEDAHVTENCYVVAHIPASKGAEDKPALGLLAHIDTTEAAPGFGVKPHIVHYEGGNLVAGVVDGREVAIGPDMLSDLDSLVGEDIICSDGSTLLG
;
A
#
# COMPACT_ATOMS: atom_id res chain seq x y z
N MET A 1 -5.63 20.68 -13.98
CA MET A 1 -4.65 19.85 -13.25
C MET A 1 -4.07 20.71 -12.14
N SER A 2 -4.27 20.33 -10.91
CA SER A 2 -3.73 21.07 -9.75
C SER A 2 -2.21 20.93 -9.74
N ASP A 3 -1.49 22.06 -9.72
CA ASP A 3 -0.02 22.12 -9.60
C ASP A 3 0.48 21.81 -8.16
N THR A 4 -0.39 21.23 -7.32
CA THR A 4 -0.01 20.86 -5.95
C THR A 4 0.88 19.64 -5.99
N PRO A 5 2.10 19.71 -5.45
CA PRO A 5 2.98 18.55 -5.41
C PRO A 5 2.34 17.43 -4.58
N MET A 6 2.43 16.20 -5.09
CA MET A 6 1.96 15.00 -4.40
C MET A 6 2.64 14.90 -3.03
N SER A 7 1.87 14.66 -1.96
CA SER A 7 2.42 14.51 -0.61
C SER A 7 3.36 13.30 -0.51
N ASP A 8 4.30 13.33 0.43
CA ASP A 8 5.25 12.22 0.65
C ASP A 8 4.56 10.88 0.87
N VAL A 9 3.46 10.86 1.61
CA VAL A 9 2.73 9.62 1.90
C VAL A 9 2.13 9.02 0.62
N VAL A 10 1.60 9.86 -0.28
CA VAL A 10 1.05 9.40 -1.56
C VAL A 10 2.17 8.90 -2.49
N GLN A 11 3.31 9.59 -2.52
CA GLN A 11 4.47 9.15 -3.30
C GLN A 11 5.01 7.81 -2.82
N ARG A 12 5.07 7.59 -1.49
CA ARG A 12 5.45 6.30 -0.89
C ARG A 12 4.45 5.22 -1.26
N PHE A 13 3.15 5.49 -1.08
CA PHE A 13 2.09 4.56 -1.43
C PHE A 13 2.20 4.12 -2.89
N PHE A 14 2.35 5.07 -3.83
CA PHE A 14 2.52 4.77 -5.26
C PHE A 14 3.72 3.87 -5.53
N ARG A 15 4.81 4.08 -4.81
CA ARG A 15 6.02 3.26 -4.94
C ARG A 15 5.82 1.85 -4.39
N TYR A 16 5.15 1.72 -3.23
CA TYR A 16 4.96 0.42 -2.58
C TYR A 16 4.01 -0.49 -3.36
N VAL A 17 2.88 0.03 -3.81
CA VAL A 17 1.89 -0.79 -4.54
C VAL A 17 2.37 -1.30 -5.90
N GLN A 18 3.46 -0.76 -6.42
CA GLN A 18 4.06 -1.22 -7.66
C GLN A 18 5.05 -2.39 -7.46
N VAL A 19 5.42 -2.68 -6.22
CA VAL A 19 6.26 -3.83 -5.88
C VAL A 19 5.36 -5.05 -5.70
N ASP A 20 5.70 -6.14 -6.38
CA ASP A 20 4.96 -7.40 -6.24
C ASP A 20 5.15 -8.00 -4.86
N THR A 21 4.06 -8.20 -4.15
CA THR A 21 4.04 -8.83 -2.80
C THR A 21 3.00 -9.93 -2.70
N GLN A 22 2.53 -10.43 -3.85
CA GLN A 22 1.46 -11.41 -3.89
C GLN A 22 1.85 -12.70 -3.17
N SER A 23 0.96 -13.14 -2.28
CA SER A 23 1.08 -14.43 -1.59
C SER A 23 0.83 -15.59 -2.57
N ALA A 24 1.36 -16.77 -2.26
CA ALA A 24 1.16 -17.98 -3.04
C ALA A 24 0.57 -19.08 -2.16
N ASP A 25 -0.69 -19.47 -2.41
CA ASP A 25 -1.40 -20.51 -1.65
C ASP A 25 -0.72 -21.87 -1.75
N GLU A 26 -0.07 -22.15 -2.87
CA GLU A 26 0.69 -23.39 -3.08
C GLU A 26 1.89 -23.54 -2.13
N HIS A 27 2.29 -22.45 -1.48
CA HIS A 27 3.41 -22.37 -0.53
C HIS A 27 2.96 -21.89 0.86
N CYS A 28 1.72 -22.20 1.25
CA CYS A 28 1.15 -21.77 2.53
C CYS A 28 1.85 -22.36 3.77
N ASP A 29 2.72 -23.35 3.59
CA ASP A 29 3.59 -23.93 4.61
C ASP A 29 4.93 -23.19 4.79
N GLN A 30 5.19 -22.17 3.99
CA GLN A 30 6.41 -21.36 4.02
C GLN A 30 6.12 -19.92 4.46
N VAL A 31 7.13 -19.28 5.06
CA VAL A 31 7.09 -17.86 5.43
C VAL A 31 8.39 -17.19 5.01
N PRO A 32 8.34 -16.26 4.05
CA PRO A 32 7.17 -15.84 3.28
C PRO A 32 6.72 -16.91 2.26
N SER A 33 5.45 -16.87 1.85
CA SER A 33 4.93 -17.78 0.81
C SER A 33 5.46 -17.44 -0.59
N SER A 34 5.94 -16.21 -0.79
CA SER A 34 6.54 -15.74 -2.04
C SER A 34 7.83 -14.97 -1.77
N ALA A 35 8.88 -15.29 -2.52
CA ALA A 35 10.18 -14.62 -2.37
C ALA A 35 10.14 -13.14 -2.81
N CYS A 36 9.22 -12.75 -3.71
CA CYS A 36 9.05 -11.37 -4.15
C CYS A 36 8.70 -10.41 -3.01
N GLN A 37 8.11 -10.89 -1.91
CA GLN A 37 7.79 -10.09 -0.73
C GLN A 37 9.04 -9.44 -0.09
N PHE A 38 10.22 -10.05 -0.25
CA PHE A 38 11.46 -9.46 0.22
C PHE A 38 11.84 -8.15 -0.47
N ASP A 39 11.36 -7.90 -1.70
CA ASP A 39 11.68 -6.68 -2.43
C ASP A 39 11.05 -5.45 -1.73
N LEU A 40 9.77 -5.54 -1.37
CA LEU A 40 9.13 -4.49 -0.58
C LEU A 40 9.69 -4.42 0.84
N ALA A 41 9.94 -5.56 1.48
CA ALA A 41 10.49 -5.60 2.84
C ALA A 41 11.84 -4.87 2.93
N ASN A 42 12.75 -5.10 1.97
CA ASN A 42 14.04 -4.41 1.93
C ASN A 42 13.88 -2.91 1.67
N LEU A 43 13.01 -2.52 0.74
CA LEU A 43 12.71 -1.11 0.48
C LEU A 43 12.20 -0.40 1.74
N LEU A 44 11.28 -1.03 2.47
CA LEU A 44 10.73 -0.48 3.71
C LEU A 44 11.80 -0.37 4.81
N ALA A 45 12.68 -1.36 4.95
CA ALA A 45 13.76 -1.31 5.92
C ALA A 45 14.73 -0.17 5.63
N ASP A 46 15.06 0.08 4.35
CA ASP A 46 15.90 1.20 3.94
C ASP A 46 15.24 2.55 4.23
N GLU A 47 13.94 2.70 3.91
CA GLU A 47 13.22 3.92 4.22
C GLU A 47 13.06 4.19 5.71
N LEU A 48 12.85 3.15 6.52
CA LEU A 48 12.80 3.29 7.98
C LEU A 48 14.14 3.80 8.54
N ARG A 49 15.28 3.36 7.99
CA ARG A 49 16.60 3.89 8.36
C ARG A 49 16.74 5.36 7.96
N GLU A 50 16.30 5.72 6.75
CA GLU A 50 16.31 7.11 6.28
C GLU A 50 15.44 8.03 7.14
N LEU A 51 14.34 7.51 7.67
CA LEU A 51 13.45 8.20 8.60
C LEU A 51 14.01 8.28 10.03
N GLY A 52 15.17 7.66 10.30
CA GLY A 52 15.84 7.70 11.59
C GLY A 52 15.38 6.63 12.58
N ALA A 53 14.68 5.60 12.11
CA ALA A 53 14.39 4.44 12.96
C ALA A 53 15.69 3.63 13.25
N GLU A 54 15.79 3.15 14.47
CA GLU A 54 16.92 2.34 14.91
C GLU A 54 16.68 0.84 14.63
N ASP A 55 17.75 0.10 14.43
CA ASP A 55 17.74 -1.36 14.23
C ASP A 55 16.81 -1.86 13.12
N ALA A 56 16.53 -1.01 12.12
CA ALA A 56 15.66 -1.39 11.00
C ALA A 56 16.30 -2.51 10.17
N HIS A 57 15.64 -3.66 10.10
CA HIS A 57 16.12 -4.85 9.39
C HIS A 57 14.98 -5.74 8.91
N VAL A 58 15.30 -6.61 7.96
CA VAL A 58 14.40 -7.65 7.48
C VAL A 58 14.84 -8.99 8.09
N THR A 59 13.89 -9.71 8.67
CA THR A 59 14.14 -11.05 9.22
C THR A 59 14.15 -12.13 8.13
N GLU A 60 14.59 -13.34 8.44
CA GLU A 60 14.52 -14.50 7.54
C GLU A 60 13.08 -14.85 7.11
N ASN A 61 12.10 -14.51 7.93
CA ASN A 61 10.67 -14.70 7.67
C ASN A 61 10.02 -13.48 7.00
N CYS A 62 10.80 -12.57 6.42
CA CYS A 62 10.32 -11.38 5.72
C CYS A 62 9.57 -10.36 6.61
N TYR A 63 9.77 -10.37 7.93
CA TYR A 63 9.29 -9.28 8.78
C TYR A 63 10.25 -8.10 8.72
N VAL A 64 9.69 -6.90 8.52
CA VAL A 64 10.44 -5.66 8.70
C VAL A 64 10.26 -5.21 10.14
N VAL A 65 11.36 -5.09 10.86
CA VAL A 65 11.37 -4.66 12.26
C VAL A 65 12.20 -3.40 12.39
N ALA A 66 11.70 -2.44 13.16
CA ALA A 66 12.43 -1.22 13.47
C ALA A 66 12.00 -0.67 14.82
N HIS A 67 12.83 0.16 15.42
CA HIS A 67 12.58 0.80 16.71
C HIS A 67 12.67 2.32 16.56
N ILE A 68 11.70 3.02 17.16
CA ILE A 68 11.73 4.46 17.35
C ILE A 68 11.96 4.72 18.84
N PRO A 69 13.08 5.35 19.22
CA PRO A 69 13.37 5.62 20.63
C PRO A 69 12.29 6.45 21.30
N ALA A 70 12.15 6.28 22.60
CA ALA A 70 11.25 7.09 23.39
C ALA A 70 11.60 8.58 23.29
N SER A 71 10.61 9.43 23.27
CA SER A 71 10.80 10.87 23.39
C SER A 71 11.38 11.20 24.78
N LYS A 72 12.15 12.28 24.85
CA LYS A 72 12.76 12.74 26.11
C LYS A 72 11.73 12.88 27.22
N GLY A 73 11.95 12.17 28.34
CA GLY A 73 11.05 12.14 29.48
C GLY A 73 9.93 11.09 29.40
N ALA A 74 9.97 10.22 28.40
CA ALA A 74 9.04 9.11 28.21
C ALA A 74 9.76 7.72 28.22
N GLU A 75 11.02 7.66 28.64
CA GLU A 75 11.86 6.48 28.59
C GLU A 75 11.29 5.31 29.44
N ASP A 76 10.59 5.64 30.54
CA ASP A 76 9.93 4.66 31.42
C ASP A 76 8.47 4.30 31.00
N LYS A 77 8.00 4.81 29.89
CA LYS A 77 6.64 4.50 29.41
C LYS A 77 6.62 3.18 28.65
N PRO A 78 5.47 2.47 28.67
CA PRO A 78 5.32 1.28 27.84
C PRO A 78 5.51 1.60 26.35
N ALA A 79 6.19 0.68 25.64
CA ALA A 79 6.33 0.78 24.19
C ALA A 79 4.98 0.54 23.48
N LEU A 80 4.74 1.26 22.41
CA LEU A 80 3.62 1.04 21.50
C LEU A 80 4.13 0.22 20.30
N GLY A 81 3.51 -0.92 20.03
CA GLY A 81 3.74 -1.70 18.82
C GLY A 81 2.76 -1.30 17.71
N LEU A 82 3.30 -1.03 16.53
CA LEU A 82 2.51 -0.83 15.30
C LEU A 82 2.79 -2.00 14.38
N LEU A 83 1.73 -2.59 13.81
CA LEU A 83 1.84 -3.70 12.89
C LEU A 83 1.04 -3.38 11.62
N ALA A 84 1.64 -3.69 10.46
CA ALA A 84 1.00 -3.63 9.16
C ALA A 84 1.48 -4.82 8.33
N HIS A 85 0.56 -5.47 7.60
CA HIS A 85 0.97 -6.50 6.65
C HIS A 85 1.50 -5.87 5.36
N ILE A 86 2.35 -6.58 4.64
CA ILE A 86 2.94 -6.13 3.37
C ILE A 86 2.58 -7.02 2.19
N ASP A 87 1.97 -8.18 2.45
CA ASP A 87 1.55 -9.11 1.41
C ASP A 87 0.19 -8.71 0.82
N THR A 88 -0.04 -9.14 -0.42
CA THR A 88 -1.33 -9.03 -1.09
C THR A 88 -1.90 -10.43 -1.38
N THR A 89 -3.23 -10.50 -1.49
CA THR A 89 -3.94 -11.76 -1.80
C THR A 89 -3.67 -12.20 -3.23
N GLU A 90 -3.75 -13.52 -3.49
CA GLU A 90 -3.73 -14.06 -4.85
C GLU A 90 -5.09 -14.07 -5.55
N ALA A 91 -6.16 -13.63 -4.88
CA ALA A 91 -7.53 -13.61 -5.43
C ALA A 91 -7.67 -12.69 -6.66
N ALA A 92 -6.79 -11.72 -6.82
CA ALA A 92 -6.67 -10.88 -8.00
C ALA A 92 -5.19 -10.47 -8.21
N PRO A 93 -4.78 -10.14 -9.45
CA PRO A 93 -3.38 -9.78 -9.72
C PRO A 93 -2.89 -8.63 -8.84
N GLY A 94 -1.78 -8.84 -8.13
CA GLY A 94 -1.10 -7.84 -7.30
C GLY A 94 0.20 -7.30 -7.92
N PHE A 95 0.51 -7.67 -9.17
CA PHE A 95 1.70 -7.24 -9.88
C PHE A 95 1.38 -6.34 -11.08
N GLY A 96 2.32 -5.49 -11.46
CA GLY A 96 2.13 -4.54 -12.57
C GLY A 96 1.09 -3.46 -12.28
N VAL A 97 0.88 -3.14 -11.01
CA VAL A 97 -0.08 -2.13 -10.55
C VAL A 97 0.26 -0.76 -11.14
N LYS A 98 -0.75 -0.06 -11.66
CA LYS A 98 -0.63 1.28 -12.26
C LYS A 98 -1.46 2.28 -11.45
N PRO A 99 -0.94 2.74 -10.30
CA PRO A 99 -1.66 3.68 -9.46
C PRO A 99 -1.77 5.04 -10.15
N HIS A 100 -2.93 5.65 -10.04
CA HIS A 100 -3.17 7.01 -10.53
C HIS A 100 -4.23 7.71 -9.68
N ILE A 101 -4.35 9.01 -9.86
CA ILE A 101 -5.31 9.82 -9.13
C ILE A 101 -6.48 10.16 -10.06
N VAL A 102 -7.70 10.00 -9.53
CA VAL A 102 -8.96 10.41 -10.16
C VAL A 102 -9.59 11.48 -9.28
N HIS A 103 -9.82 12.67 -9.84
CA HIS A 103 -10.64 13.68 -9.16
C HIS A 103 -12.11 13.26 -9.24
N TYR A 104 -12.73 13.00 -8.09
CA TYR A 104 -14.09 12.46 -8.06
C TYR A 104 -15.13 13.59 -8.06
N GLU A 105 -15.95 13.63 -9.09
CA GLU A 105 -17.00 14.64 -9.29
C GLU A 105 -18.42 14.13 -8.98
N GLY A 106 -18.55 12.90 -8.46
CA GLY A 106 -19.82 12.25 -8.17
C GLY A 106 -20.23 11.18 -9.18
N GLY A 107 -21.24 10.38 -8.85
CA GLY A 107 -21.72 9.28 -9.67
C GLY A 107 -20.82 8.03 -9.60
N ASN A 108 -20.53 7.41 -10.74
CA ASN A 108 -19.61 6.29 -10.78
C ASN A 108 -18.15 6.77 -10.82
N LEU A 109 -17.32 6.26 -9.91
CA LEU A 109 -15.87 6.43 -9.95
C LEU A 109 -15.28 5.47 -10.99
N VAL A 110 -14.87 5.96 -12.14
CA VAL A 110 -14.24 5.17 -13.19
C VAL A 110 -12.75 5.05 -12.90
N ALA A 111 -12.32 3.85 -12.51
CA ALA A 111 -10.92 3.56 -12.21
C ALA A 111 -10.08 3.36 -13.48
N GLY A 112 -10.65 2.78 -14.54
CA GLY A 112 -9.94 2.54 -15.79
C GLY A 112 -10.77 1.82 -16.83
N VAL A 113 -10.08 1.30 -17.86
CA VAL A 113 -10.69 0.50 -18.92
C VAL A 113 -9.90 -0.78 -19.11
N VAL A 114 -10.54 -1.92 -18.91
CA VAL A 114 -9.95 -3.25 -19.12
C VAL A 114 -10.73 -3.96 -20.24
N ASP A 115 -10.02 -4.45 -21.24
CA ASP A 115 -10.61 -5.12 -22.42
C ASP A 115 -11.75 -4.33 -23.08
N GLY A 116 -11.60 -3.01 -23.14
CA GLY A 116 -12.59 -2.10 -23.73
C GLY A 116 -13.85 -1.86 -22.88
N ARG A 117 -13.83 -2.29 -21.62
CA ARG A 117 -14.92 -2.06 -20.65
C ARG A 117 -14.43 -1.17 -19.52
N GLU A 118 -15.26 -0.19 -19.16
CA GLU A 118 -15.01 0.62 -17.97
C GLU A 118 -15.08 -0.23 -16.71
N VAL A 119 -14.08 -0.06 -15.84
CA VAL A 119 -14.09 -0.58 -14.48
C VAL A 119 -14.44 0.58 -13.56
N ALA A 120 -15.58 0.50 -12.93
CA ALA A 120 -16.11 1.59 -12.12
C ALA A 120 -16.72 1.07 -10.82
N ILE A 121 -16.67 1.91 -9.79
CA ILE A 121 -17.31 1.70 -8.50
C ILE A 121 -18.45 2.70 -8.37
N GLY A 122 -19.67 2.22 -8.16
CA GLY A 122 -20.83 3.07 -7.95
C GLY A 122 -21.18 3.24 -6.47
N PRO A 123 -22.05 4.23 -6.13
CA PRO A 123 -22.56 4.43 -4.78
C PRO A 123 -23.34 3.23 -4.22
N ASP A 124 -23.83 2.36 -5.10
CA ASP A 124 -24.49 1.10 -4.73
C ASP A 124 -23.49 0.03 -4.24
N MET A 125 -22.22 0.13 -4.65
CA MET A 125 -21.14 -0.75 -4.21
C MET A 125 -20.39 -0.18 -3.01
N LEU A 126 -20.24 1.15 -2.94
CA LEU A 126 -19.53 1.86 -1.86
C LEU A 126 -20.42 3.00 -1.36
N SER A 127 -21.16 2.76 -0.27
CA SER A 127 -22.16 3.69 0.30
C SER A 127 -21.62 5.08 0.63
N ASP A 128 -20.36 5.17 0.98
CA ASP A 128 -19.73 6.43 1.40
C ASP A 128 -19.10 7.21 0.23
N LEU A 129 -19.20 6.67 -1.00
CA LEU A 129 -18.58 7.28 -2.18
C LEU A 129 -19.05 8.72 -2.40
N ASP A 130 -20.34 8.99 -2.20
CA ASP A 130 -20.89 10.34 -2.36
C ASP A 130 -20.29 11.37 -1.38
N SER A 131 -19.76 10.92 -0.24
CA SER A 131 -19.08 11.80 0.73
C SER A 131 -17.70 12.27 0.24
N LEU A 132 -17.15 11.63 -0.79
CA LEU A 132 -15.85 11.91 -1.37
C LEU A 132 -15.91 12.83 -2.59
N VAL A 133 -17.07 13.40 -2.90
CA VAL A 133 -17.21 14.35 -4.02
C VAL A 133 -16.30 15.56 -3.80
N GLY A 134 -15.46 15.84 -4.79
CA GLY A 134 -14.45 16.90 -4.75
C GLY A 134 -13.07 16.45 -4.24
N GLU A 135 -12.93 15.19 -3.82
CA GLU A 135 -11.66 14.62 -3.37
C GLU A 135 -10.89 13.94 -4.51
N ASP A 136 -9.58 13.85 -4.33
CA ASP A 136 -8.69 13.11 -5.21
C ASP A 136 -8.53 11.68 -4.69
N ILE A 137 -8.98 10.70 -5.47
CA ILE A 137 -9.01 9.28 -5.10
C ILE A 137 -7.91 8.52 -5.84
N ILE A 138 -7.13 7.73 -5.12
CA ILE A 138 -6.12 6.86 -5.73
C ILE A 138 -6.80 5.58 -6.22
N CYS A 139 -6.58 5.25 -7.49
CA CYS A 139 -7.11 4.05 -8.14
C CYS A 139 -5.97 3.24 -8.79
N SER A 140 -6.21 1.93 -9.00
CA SER A 140 -5.49 1.16 -10.02
C SER A 140 -6.22 1.32 -11.37
N ASP A 141 -5.64 0.79 -12.45
CA ASP A 141 -6.31 0.82 -13.78
C ASP A 141 -7.50 -0.15 -13.89
N GLY A 142 -7.85 -0.84 -12.82
CA GLY A 142 -8.92 -1.83 -12.77
C GLY A 142 -8.52 -3.25 -13.18
N SER A 143 -7.27 -3.46 -13.62
CA SER A 143 -6.76 -4.80 -13.97
C SER A 143 -6.08 -5.52 -12.80
N THR A 144 -5.76 -4.78 -11.73
CA THR A 144 -5.01 -5.28 -10.57
C THR A 144 -5.65 -4.82 -9.27
N LEU A 145 -5.23 -5.44 -8.17
CA LEU A 145 -5.39 -4.84 -6.84
C LEU A 145 -4.68 -3.48 -6.78
N LEU A 146 -5.01 -2.67 -5.79
CA LEU A 146 -4.28 -1.43 -5.52
C LEU A 146 -3.22 -1.62 -4.42
N GLY A 147 -3.28 -2.70 -3.69
CA GLY A 147 -2.35 -3.04 -2.62
C GLY A 147 -3.06 -3.72 -1.48
#